data_8691be55aa9fa21f07d47d02cee6cb8b
#
_entry.id   8691be55aa9fa21f07d47d02cee6cb8b
#
_cell.length_a   1.000
_cell.length_b   1.000
_cell.length_c   1.000
_cell.angle_alpha   90.00
_cell.angle_beta   90.00
_cell.angle_gamma   90.00
#
_symmetry.space_group_name_H-M   'P 1'
#
loop_
_entity.id
_entity.type
_entity.pdbx_description
1 polymer ?
#
loop_
_entity_poly.entity_id
_entity_poly.type
_entity_poly.pdbx_seq_one_letter_code
_entity_poly.pdbx_strand_id
1 'polypeptide(L)'
;MRAAAVERWGGLHVIEANGLTKDYGDKRAVDGLTFTVQPGIVTGFLGPNGSGKSTTMRLILGLDRPTAGTVTVNGKRYRDFPAPLHEVGALLEARAVHTGRSAYNHLLALAQTHGVPRSRVDELIDRVGLHEVARKRVGKFSLGMGQRLGIAAAMLADPQILILDEPANGLDPEGIQWIRNTLKELAAEGRTVFVSSHVMSEMALTAEHLIVIGRGRLIADLGVDEFLRGASKKAVLVRSPQAAALRDALLGPDVTVEAADDGALHVAGLTAEQVGEAAAARGIVLHELTPQLASLEEAFMDVTRSDVEFQAVGLGDSPREPEEALA
;
A
#
# COMPACT_ATOMS: atom_id res chain seq x y z
N MET A 1 -10.46 -10.44 -21.22
CA MET A 1 -9.18 -9.70 -21.30
C MET A 1 -8.09 -10.26 -20.37
N ARG A 2 -8.37 -10.63 -19.10
CA ARG A 2 -7.36 -11.22 -18.18
C ARG A 2 -6.74 -12.53 -18.68
N ALA A 3 -7.51 -13.46 -19.26
CA ALA A 3 -7.00 -14.73 -19.79
C ALA A 3 -6.01 -14.56 -20.96
N ALA A 4 -6.27 -13.63 -21.87
CA ALA A 4 -5.39 -13.34 -23.01
C ALA A 4 -4.05 -12.67 -22.60
N ALA A 5 -4.02 -11.98 -21.45
CA ALA A 5 -2.79 -11.38 -20.92
C ALA A 5 -1.85 -12.45 -20.33
N VAL A 6 -2.41 -13.47 -19.67
CA VAL A 6 -1.64 -14.59 -19.08
C VAL A 6 -0.98 -15.44 -20.21
N GLU A 7 -1.66 -15.64 -21.34
CA GLU A 7 -1.10 -16.35 -22.49
C GLU A 7 0.08 -15.62 -23.15
N ARG A 8 0.12 -14.29 -23.11
CA ARG A 8 1.20 -13.48 -23.69
C ARG A 8 2.57 -13.74 -23.06
N TRP A 9 2.59 -14.15 -21.79
CA TRP A 9 3.82 -14.26 -21.00
C TRP A 9 4.17 -15.70 -20.57
N GLY A 10 3.41 -16.70 -20.99
CA GLY A 10 3.78 -18.13 -20.94
C GLY A 10 3.96 -18.73 -19.55
N GLY A 11 3.43 -18.11 -18.46
CA GLY A 11 3.56 -18.66 -17.12
C GLY A 11 2.98 -17.76 -16.03
N LEU A 12 2.84 -18.31 -14.81
CA LEU A 12 2.46 -17.55 -13.62
C LEU A 12 3.68 -16.82 -13.08
N HIS A 13 3.68 -15.48 -13.13
CA HIS A 13 4.73 -14.64 -12.55
C HIS A 13 4.40 -14.33 -11.09
N VAL A 14 4.79 -15.20 -10.17
CA VAL A 14 4.36 -15.24 -8.77
C VAL A 14 5.54 -15.00 -7.83
N ILE A 15 5.30 -14.26 -6.75
CA ILE A 15 6.19 -14.20 -5.60
C ILE A 15 5.57 -15.05 -4.49
N GLU A 16 6.32 -16.01 -3.94
CA GLU A 16 5.85 -16.89 -2.88
C GLU A 16 6.81 -16.82 -1.68
N ALA A 17 6.28 -16.46 -0.52
CA ALA A 17 6.97 -16.50 0.76
C ALA A 17 6.38 -17.59 1.63
N ASN A 18 7.23 -18.43 2.23
CA ASN A 18 6.83 -19.54 3.09
C ASN A 18 7.62 -19.51 4.41
N GLY A 19 6.95 -19.14 5.51
CA GLY A 19 7.54 -19.06 6.84
C GLY A 19 8.73 -18.11 6.90
N LEU A 20 8.75 -17.06 6.06
CA LEU A 20 9.89 -16.16 5.88
C LEU A 20 10.20 -15.43 7.18
N THR A 21 11.43 -15.59 7.66
CA THR A 21 11.88 -15.00 8.93
C THR A 21 13.22 -14.31 8.76
N LYS A 22 13.39 -13.14 9.40
CA LYS A 22 14.62 -12.38 9.42
C LYS A 22 14.91 -11.78 10.78
N ASP A 23 16.05 -12.16 11.31
CA ASP A 23 16.61 -11.60 12.54
C ASP A 23 17.84 -10.74 12.21
N TYR A 24 17.98 -9.59 12.85
CA TYR A 24 19.16 -8.75 12.87
C TYR A 24 19.63 -8.62 14.34
N GLY A 25 20.60 -9.46 14.72
CA GLY A 25 20.98 -9.62 16.12
C GLY A 25 19.77 -10.05 16.95
N ASP A 26 19.44 -9.29 17.97
CA ASP A 26 18.31 -9.58 18.87
C ASP A 26 16.95 -9.09 18.34
N LYS A 27 16.94 -8.29 17.25
CA LYS A 27 15.70 -7.75 16.67
C LYS A 27 15.19 -8.65 15.55
N ARG A 28 13.98 -9.20 15.73
CA ARG A 28 13.24 -9.90 14.69
C ARG A 28 12.47 -8.90 13.83
N ALA A 29 12.89 -8.75 12.57
CA ALA A 29 12.29 -7.80 11.63
C ALA A 29 11.17 -8.42 10.79
N VAL A 30 11.23 -9.74 10.54
CA VAL A 30 10.22 -10.52 9.82
C VAL A 30 10.06 -11.85 10.57
N ASP A 31 8.81 -12.26 10.85
CA ASP A 31 8.49 -13.39 11.72
C ASP A 31 7.45 -14.31 11.07
N GLY A 32 7.93 -15.32 10.37
CA GLY A 32 7.10 -16.41 9.83
C GLY A 32 6.14 -15.99 8.71
N LEU A 33 6.44 -14.95 7.90
CA LEU A 33 5.55 -14.50 6.84
C LEU A 33 5.31 -15.58 5.78
N THR A 34 4.03 -15.84 5.51
CA THR A 34 3.58 -16.73 4.43
C THR A 34 2.53 -15.99 3.61
N PHE A 35 2.80 -15.74 2.34
CA PHE A 35 1.91 -15.05 1.41
C PHE A 35 2.28 -15.31 -0.04
N THR A 36 1.36 -15.00 -0.95
CA THR A 36 1.57 -15.11 -2.39
C THR A 36 1.12 -13.84 -3.11
N VAL A 37 1.99 -13.28 -3.97
CA VAL A 37 1.65 -12.14 -4.84
C VAL A 37 1.28 -12.66 -6.22
N GLN A 38 0.05 -12.38 -6.64
CA GLN A 38 -0.52 -12.89 -7.89
C GLN A 38 -0.25 -11.97 -9.09
N PRO A 39 -0.17 -12.52 -10.32
CA PRO A 39 -0.04 -11.73 -11.53
C PRO A 39 -1.36 -11.04 -11.92
N GLY A 40 -1.25 -9.98 -12.73
CA GLY A 40 -2.39 -9.29 -13.33
C GLY A 40 -3.17 -8.39 -12.40
N ILE A 41 -2.68 -8.17 -11.17
CA ILE A 41 -3.26 -7.28 -10.17
C ILE A 41 -2.17 -6.46 -9.48
N VAL A 42 -2.57 -5.33 -8.90
CA VAL A 42 -1.73 -4.57 -7.98
C VAL A 42 -1.95 -5.10 -6.56
N THR A 43 -0.91 -5.66 -5.97
CA THR A 43 -0.90 -6.07 -4.56
C THR A 43 -0.25 -5.01 -3.70
N GLY A 44 -1.01 -4.44 -2.78
CA GLY A 44 -0.54 -3.49 -1.77
C GLY A 44 0.08 -4.20 -0.57
N PHE A 45 1.28 -3.82 -0.17
CA PHE A 45 1.98 -4.32 1.01
C PHE A 45 1.99 -3.26 2.10
N LEU A 46 1.09 -3.40 3.07
CA LEU A 46 0.78 -2.38 4.05
C LEU A 46 1.32 -2.72 5.43
N GLY A 47 1.61 -1.70 6.20
CA GLY A 47 2.04 -1.83 7.58
C GLY A 47 2.64 -0.53 8.10
N PRO A 48 2.69 -0.31 9.42
CA PRO A 48 3.33 0.85 10.01
C PRO A 48 4.82 0.89 9.72
N ASN A 49 5.47 2.01 10.00
CA ASN A 49 6.91 2.11 9.92
C ASN A 49 7.56 1.11 10.91
N GLY A 50 8.61 0.41 10.45
CA GLY A 50 9.25 -0.64 11.24
C GLY A 50 8.55 -2.01 11.22
N SER A 51 7.42 -2.17 10.51
CA SER A 51 6.70 -3.46 10.45
C SER A 51 7.40 -4.56 9.65
N GLY A 52 8.49 -4.25 8.93
CA GLY A 52 9.25 -5.23 8.16
C GLY A 52 9.05 -5.18 6.64
N LYS A 53 8.30 -4.19 6.08
CA LYS A 53 8.03 -4.08 4.63
C LYS A 53 9.30 -4.07 3.77
N SER A 54 10.16 -3.10 3.97
CA SER A 54 11.41 -2.98 3.20
C SER A 54 12.33 -4.19 3.41
N THR A 55 12.38 -4.74 4.64
CA THR A 55 13.13 -5.97 4.91
C THR A 55 12.60 -7.14 4.09
N THR A 56 11.28 -7.33 4.03
CA THR A 56 10.65 -8.39 3.23
C THR A 56 10.97 -8.22 1.74
N MET A 57 10.87 -7.02 1.19
CA MET A 57 11.24 -6.74 -0.20
C MET A 57 12.72 -7.03 -0.48
N ARG A 58 13.62 -6.70 0.45
CA ARG A 58 15.05 -7.02 0.35
C ARG A 58 15.30 -8.52 0.37
N LEU A 59 14.55 -9.29 1.16
CA LEU A 59 14.62 -10.75 1.19
C LEU A 59 14.16 -11.37 -0.14
N ILE A 60 13.07 -10.87 -0.74
CA ILE A 60 12.57 -11.30 -2.05
C ILE A 60 13.64 -11.10 -3.12
N LEU A 61 14.31 -9.94 -3.12
CA LEU A 61 15.37 -9.59 -4.07
C LEU A 61 16.74 -10.21 -3.73
N GLY A 62 16.81 -11.02 -2.69
CA GLY A 62 18.07 -11.69 -2.28
C GLY A 62 19.18 -10.74 -1.82
N LEU A 63 18.84 -9.48 -1.50
CA LEU A 63 19.75 -8.47 -0.92
C LEU A 63 20.08 -8.82 0.53
N ASP A 64 19.16 -9.48 1.21
CA ASP A 64 19.34 -10.04 2.53
C ASP A 64 19.07 -11.55 2.50
N ARG A 65 19.76 -12.30 3.36
CA ARG A 65 19.51 -13.74 3.51
C ARG A 65 18.49 -13.98 4.61
N PRO A 66 17.43 -14.78 4.38
CA PRO A 66 16.51 -15.20 5.43
C PRO A 66 17.23 -15.92 6.57
N THR A 67 16.78 -15.72 7.81
CA THR A 67 17.20 -16.52 8.98
C THR A 67 16.51 -17.88 8.95
N ALA A 68 15.22 -17.92 8.55
CA ALA A 68 14.44 -19.13 8.34
C ALA A 68 13.40 -18.92 7.24
N GLY A 69 12.80 -20.02 6.77
CA GLY A 69 11.82 -19.99 5.69
C GLY A 69 12.45 -19.76 4.31
N THR A 70 11.59 -19.57 3.32
CA THR A 70 12.01 -19.40 1.93
C THR A 70 11.18 -18.32 1.25
N VAL A 71 11.75 -17.68 0.22
CA VAL A 71 11.05 -16.85 -0.72
C VAL A 71 11.52 -17.15 -2.13
N THR A 72 10.57 -17.24 -3.05
CA THR A 72 10.83 -17.52 -4.47
C THR A 72 10.10 -16.54 -5.36
N VAL A 73 10.64 -16.34 -6.54
CA VAL A 73 10.06 -15.65 -7.68
C VAL A 73 10.00 -16.65 -8.80
N ASN A 74 8.81 -16.93 -9.35
CA ASN A 74 8.62 -17.97 -10.36
C ASN A 74 9.25 -19.33 -9.95
N GLY A 75 9.11 -19.72 -8.67
CA GLY A 75 9.64 -20.95 -8.11
C GLY A 75 11.16 -20.99 -7.91
N LYS A 76 11.89 -19.90 -8.20
CA LYS A 76 13.36 -19.79 -8.05
C LYS A 76 13.70 -18.67 -7.06
N ARG A 77 14.86 -18.78 -6.40
CA ARG A 77 15.38 -17.62 -5.66
C ARG A 77 15.86 -16.55 -6.64
N TYR A 78 15.69 -15.29 -6.32
CA TYR A 78 16.09 -14.18 -7.18
C TYR A 78 17.55 -14.27 -7.66
N ARG A 79 18.47 -14.66 -6.78
CA ARG A 79 19.90 -14.81 -7.11
C ARG A 79 20.22 -15.95 -8.07
N ASP A 80 19.28 -16.87 -8.30
CA ASP A 80 19.48 -18.04 -9.18
C ASP A 80 19.07 -17.71 -10.63
N PHE A 81 18.56 -16.50 -10.91
CA PHE A 81 18.29 -16.03 -12.27
C PHE A 81 19.60 -15.57 -12.95
N PRO A 82 19.84 -15.96 -14.21
CA PRO A 82 21.02 -15.52 -14.95
C PRO A 82 20.97 -14.03 -15.33
N ALA A 83 19.77 -13.48 -15.49
CA ALA A 83 19.51 -12.07 -15.83
C ALA A 83 18.33 -11.54 -15.00
N PRO A 84 18.50 -11.33 -13.69
CA PRO A 84 17.37 -11.06 -12.79
C PRO A 84 16.59 -9.78 -13.08
N LEU A 85 17.21 -8.75 -13.69
CA LEU A 85 16.52 -7.52 -14.07
C LEU A 85 15.47 -7.70 -15.21
N HIS A 86 15.59 -8.75 -16.01
CA HIS A 86 14.57 -9.11 -17.00
C HIS A 86 13.36 -9.81 -16.37
N GLU A 87 13.51 -10.35 -15.17
CA GLU A 87 12.42 -11.00 -14.42
C GLU A 87 11.75 -10.02 -13.47
N VAL A 88 12.57 -9.29 -12.69
CA VAL A 88 12.10 -8.39 -11.62
C VAL A 88 12.73 -7.02 -11.74
N GLY A 89 11.91 -6.01 -11.91
CA GLY A 89 12.27 -4.62 -11.71
C GLY A 89 11.98 -4.18 -10.27
N ALA A 90 12.90 -3.47 -9.65
CA ALA A 90 12.73 -3.06 -8.27
C ALA A 90 13.14 -1.60 -8.04
N LEU A 91 12.35 -0.92 -7.19
CA LEU A 91 12.68 0.36 -6.59
C LEU A 91 12.54 0.24 -5.08
N LEU A 92 13.67 0.16 -4.36
CA LEU A 92 13.70 0.15 -2.89
C LEU A 92 14.10 1.50 -2.31
N GLU A 93 14.92 2.26 -3.03
CA GLU A 93 15.40 3.57 -2.60
C GLU A 93 15.64 4.49 -3.80
N ALA A 94 14.84 5.54 -3.92
CA ALA A 94 14.92 6.48 -5.04
C ALA A 94 16.24 7.26 -5.11
N ARG A 95 16.96 7.37 -3.99
CA ARG A 95 18.25 8.08 -3.91
C ARG A 95 19.47 7.19 -4.14
N ALA A 96 19.29 5.90 -4.38
CA ALA A 96 20.38 4.95 -4.65
C ALA A 96 20.97 5.13 -6.06
N VAL A 97 21.23 6.38 -6.47
CA VAL A 97 21.80 6.75 -7.77
C VAL A 97 23.06 7.58 -7.60
N HIS A 98 24.01 7.42 -8.51
CA HIS A 98 25.22 8.22 -8.50
C HIS A 98 24.92 9.69 -8.84
N THR A 99 25.03 10.59 -7.87
CA THR A 99 24.63 12.00 -7.95
C THR A 99 25.34 12.82 -9.04
N GLY A 100 26.54 12.38 -9.44
CA GLY A 100 27.32 13.01 -10.51
C GLY A 100 26.89 12.64 -11.94
N ARG A 101 26.09 11.57 -12.11
CA ARG A 101 25.59 11.17 -13.43
C ARG A 101 24.33 11.96 -13.81
N SER A 102 24.09 12.16 -15.11
CA SER A 102 22.77 12.59 -15.57
C SER A 102 21.78 11.42 -15.50
N ALA A 103 20.47 11.71 -15.47
CA ALA A 103 19.42 10.68 -15.49
C ALA A 103 19.57 9.78 -16.72
N TYR A 104 19.78 10.37 -17.89
CA TYR A 104 20.04 9.65 -19.13
C TYR A 104 21.22 8.67 -19.01
N ASN A 105 22.38 9.18 -18.54
CA ASN A 105 23.58 8.35 -18.42
C ASN A 105 23.46 7.30 -17.31
N HIS A 106 22.62 7.53 -16.30
CA HIS A 106 22.31 6.52 -15.29
C HIS A 106 21.57 5.35 -15.91
N LEU A 107 20.46 5.61 -16.62
CA LEU A 107 19.68 4.56 -17.30
C LEU A 107 20.49 3.89 -18.41
N LEU A 108 21.27 4.66 -19.19
CA LEU A 108 22.11 4.11 -20.26
C LEU A 108 23.16 3.14 -19.71
N ALA A 109 23.79 3.46 -18.57
CA ALA A 109 24.77 2.58 -17.94
C ALA A 109 24.11 1.26 -17.49
N LEU A 110 22.91 1.32 -16.91
CA LEU A 110 22.15 0.12 -16.55
C LEU A 110 21.74 -0.67 -17.81
N ALA A 111 21.26 0.00 -18.83
CA ALA A 111 20.86 -0.62 -20.10
C ALA A 111 22.03 -1.40 -20.73
N GLN A 112 23.23 -0.80 -20.78
CA GLN A 112 24.42 -1.42 -21.34
C GLN A 112 24.85 -2.68 -20.57
N THR A 113 24.76 -2.66 -19.25
CA THR A 113 25.12 -3.83 -18.41
C THR A 113 24.16 -4.99 -18.54
N HIS A 114 22.93 -4.75 -19.06
CA HIS A 114 21.87 -5.77 -19.15
C HIS A 114 21.44 -6.05 -20.61
N GLY A 115 22.19 -5.55 -21.60
CA GLY A 115 21.88 -5.78 -23.00
C GLY A 115 20.60 -5.10 -23.51
N VAL A 116 20.12 -4.07 -22.79
CA VAL A 116 18.91 -3.31 -23.15
C VAL A 116 19.27 -2.25 -24.21
N PRO A 117 18.50 -2.12 -25.30
CA PRO A 117 18.80 -1.15 -26.35
C PRO A 117 18.62 0.30 -25.88
N ARG A 118 19.41 1.21 -26.44
CA ARG A 118 19.37 2.65 -26.14
C ARG A 118 17.99 3.28 -26.35
N SER A 119 17.25 2.82 -27.37
CA SER A 119 15.89 3.29 -27.66
C SER A 119 14.94 3.11 -26.46
N ARG A 120 15.14 2.05 -25.67
CA ARG A 120 14.35 1.84 -24.45
C ARG A 120 14.63 2.90 -23.37
N VAL A 121 15.86 3.40 -23.31
CA VAL A 121 16.21 4.52 -22.40
C VAL A 121 15.48 5.80 -22.81
N ASP A 122 15.45 6.11 -24.10
CA ASP A 122 14.74 7.28 -24.62
C ASP A 122 13.24 7.18 -24.33
N GLU A 123 12.62 6.03 -24.64
CA GLU A 123 11.21 5.73 -24.35
C GLU A 123 10.86 5.92 -22.87
N LEU A 124 11.66 5.37 -21.96
CA LEU A 124 11.37 5.46 -20.52
C LEU A 124 11.55 6.86 -19.96
N ILE A 125 12.53 7.62 -20.44
CA ILE A 125 12.69 9.03 -20.05
C ILE A 125 11.44 9.83 -20.41
N ASP A 126 10.89 9.60 -21.60
CA ASP A 126 9.65 10.25 -22.04
C ASP A 126 8.45 9.77 -21.21
N ARG A 127 8.32 8.46 -20.99
CA ARG A 127 7.22 7.86 -20.21
C ARG A 127 7.15 8.38 -18.78
N VAL A 128 8.30 8.62 -18.13
CA VAL A 128 8.33 9.15 -16.75
C VAL A 128 8.35 10.68 -16.67
N GLY A 129 8.28 11.38 -17.82
CA GLY A 129 8.22 12.84 -17.87
C GLY A 129 9.52 13.53 -17.47
N LEU A 130 10.68 12.92 -17.74
CA LEU A 130 12.00 13.47 -17.41
C LEU A 130 12.77 14.02 -18.64
N HIS A 131 12.13 14.15 -19.79
CA HIS A 131 12.77 14.53 -21.06
C HIS A 131 13.61 15.81 -20.94
N GLU A 132 13.02 16.90 -20.46
CA GLU A 132 13.69 18.22 -20.36
C GLU A 132 14.88 18.24 -19.38
N VAL A 133 14.90 17.31 -18.44
CA VAL A 133 15.91 17.26 -17.38
C VAL A 133 16.84 16.04 -17.50
N ALA A 134 16.64 15.20 -18.52
CA ALA A 134 17.35 13.94 -18.71
C ALA A 134 18.89 14.08 -18.67
N ARG A 135 19.41 15.20 -19.15
CA ARG A 135 20.87 15.47 -19.19
C ARG A 135 21.39 16.21 -17.97
N LYS A 136 20.49 16.63 -17.03
CA LYS A 136 20.90 17.25 -15.76
C LYS A 136 21.42 16.18 -14.79
N ARG A 137 22.39 16.56 -13.93
CA ARG A 137 22.92 15.67 -12.89
C ARG A 137 21.83 15.33 -11.88
N VAL A 138 21.72 14.05 -11.53
CA VAL A 138 20.69 13.53 -10.59
C VAL A 138 20.80 14.16 -9.20
N GLY A 139 22.00 14.55 -8.76
CA GLY A 139 22.18 15.26 -7.49
C GLY A 139 21.45 16.60 -7.38
N LYS A 140 20.90 17.14 -8.49
CA LYS A 140 20.06 18.34 -8.52
C LYS A 140 18.56 18.04 -8.64
N PHE A 141 18.17 16.77 -8.63
CA PHE A 141 16.78 16.36 -8.77
C PHE A 141 16.00 16.59 -7.46
N SER A 142 14.72 16.98 -7.61
CA SER A 142 13.78 16.89 -6.50
C SER A 142 13.55 15.42 -6.11
N LEU A 143 12.95 15.19 -4.96
CA LEU A 143 12.61 13.83 -4.52
C LEU A 143 11.71 13.14 -5.56
N GLY A 144 10.68 13.84 -6.06
CA GLY A 144 9.77 13.30 -7.09
C GLY A 144 10.46 12.99 -8.42
N MET A 145 11.41 13.81 -8.86
CA MET A 145 12.23 13.51 -10.05
C MET A 145 13.10 12.27 -9.82
N GLY A 146 13.64 12.10 -8.61
CA GLY A 146 14.38 10.90 -8.22
C GLY A 146 13.51 9.64 -8.24
N GLN A 147 12.27 9.72 -7.71
CA GLN A 147 11.29 8.64 -7.77
C GLN A 147 10.97 8.24 -9.22
N ARG A 148 10.64 9.20 -10.07
CA ARG A 148 10.37 8.95 -11.50
C ARG A 148 11.55 8.26 -12.20
N LEU A 149 12.79 8.67 -11.89
CA LEU A 149 13.99 8.02 -12.41
C LEU A 149 14.15 6.59 -11.88
N GLY A 150 13.90 6.36 -10.60
CA GLY A 150 13.93 5.02 -9.99
C GLY A 150 12.89 4.07 -10.60
N ILE A 151 11.68 4.57 -10.86
CA ILE A 151 10.62 3.82 -11.56
C ILE A 151 11.07 3.49 -13.01
N ALA A 152 11.67 4.44 -13.73
CA ALA A 152 12.22 4.19 -15.06
C ALA A 152 13.30 3.10 -15.03
N ALA A 153 14.19 3.13 -14.03
CA ALA A 153 15.21 2.10 -13.84
C ALA A 153 14.60 0.72 -13.56
N ALA A 154 13.56 0.67 -12.73
CA ALA A 154 12.84 -0.58 -12.45
C ALA A 154 12.17 -1.18 -13.70
N MET A 155 11.68 -0.33 -14.61
CA MET A 155 11.03 -0.76 -15.86
C MET A 155 12.01 -1.00 -17.03
N LEU A 156 13.31 -0.79 -16.84
CA LEU A 156 14.28 -0.69 -17.93
C LEU A 156 14.37 -1.96 -18.77
N ALA A 157 14.48 -3.11 -18.14
CA ALA A 157 14.61 -4.40 -18.83
C ALA A 157 13.25 -5.06 -19.16
N ASP A 158 12.15 -4.29 -19.11
CA ASP A 158 10.79 -4.74 -19.36
C ASP A 158 10.37 -5.96 -18.51
N PRO A 159 10.56 -5.92 -17.18
CA PRO A 159 10.36 -7.06 -16.31
C PRO A 159 8.88 -7.46 -16.18
N GLN A 160 8.62 -8.74 -15.87
CA GLN A 160 7.28 -9.25 -15.63
C GLN A 160 6.78 -8.97 -14.21
N ILE A 161 7.70 -8.73 -13.29
CA ILE A 161 7.42 -8.48 -11.88
C ILE A 161 8.01 -7.12 -11.49
N LEU A 162 7.22 -6.30 -10.82
CA LEU A 162 7.64 -5.02 -10.27
C LEU A 162 7.49 -5.00 -8.76
N ILE A 163 8.55 -4.64 -8.06
CA ILE A 163 8.60 -4.48 -6.60
C ILE A 163 8.98 -3.05 -6.29
N LEU A 164 8.05 -2.29 -5.71
CA LEU A 164 8.23 -0.86 -5.49
C LEU A 164 7.98 -0.52 -4.01
N ASP A 165 9.01 -0.01 -3.34
CA ASP A 165 8.92 0.44 -1.96
C ASP A 165 8.62 1.94 -1.93
N GLU A 166 7.43 2.29 -1.43
CA GLU A 166 6.95 3.67 -1.28
C GLU A 166 7.09 4.52 -2.58
N PRO A 167 6.62 4.06 -3.77
CA PRO A 167 6.91 4.74 -5.03
C PRO A 167 6.22 6.10 -5.18
N ALA A 168 5.15 6.38 -4.43
CA ALA A 168 4.43 7.65 -4.42
C ALA A 168 5.08 8.69 -3.51
N ASN A 169 6.03 8.30 -2.66
CA ASN A 169 6.61 9.19 -1.67
C ASN A 169 7.36 10.36 -2.33
N GLY A 170 6.96 11.58 -1.97
CA GLY A 170 7.57 12.82 -2.47
C GLY A 170 7.18 13.20 -3.91
N LEU A 171 6.17 12.55 -4.48
CA LEU A 171 5.49 13.00 -5.68
C LEU A 171 4.44 14.06 -5.33
N ASP A 172 4.19 14.97 -6.27
CA ASP A 172 3.04 15.86 -6.26
C ASP A 172 1.74 15.12 -6.61
N PRO A 173 0.56 15.71 -6.42
CA PRO A 173 -0.72 15.04 -6.72
C PRO A 173 -0.82 14.49 -8.16
N GLU A 174 -0.26 15.20 -9.14
CA GLU A 174 -0.21 14.75 -10.53
C GLU A 174 0.71 13.52 -10.67
N GLY A 175 1.86 13.54 -10.02
CA GLY A 175 2.78 12.41 -9.97
C GLY A 175 2.21 11.18 -9.28
N ILE A 176 1.42 11.36 -8.22
CA ILE A 176 0.72 10.27 -7.54
C ILE A 176 -0.34 9.65 -8.48
N GLN A 177 -1.12 10.48 -9.17
CA GLN A 177 -2.09 9.99 -10.15
C GLN A 177 -1.41 9.26 -11.31
N TRP A 178 -0.29 9.80 -11.82
CA TRP A 178 0.50 9.17 -12.87
C TRP A 178 1.00 7.78 -12.45
N ILE A 179 1.63 7.64 -11.26
CA ILE A 179 2.14 6.34 -10.82
C ILE A 179 1.00 5.34 -10.62
N ARG A 180 -0.12 5.75 -10.03
CA ARG A 180 -1.31 4.92 -9.86
C ARG A 180 -1.79 4.33 -11.19
N ASN A 181 -1.95 5.19 -12.21
CA ASN A 181 -2.39 4.76 -13.53
C ASN A 181 -1.37 3.81 -14.16
N THR A 182 -0.06 4.14 -14.06
CA THR A 182 1.03 3.29 -14.57
C THR A 182 1.01 1.89 -13.94
N LEU A 183 0.82 1.79 -12.62
CA LEU A 183 0.77 0.49 -11.92
C LEU A 183 -0.43 -0.35 -12.36
N LYS A 184 -1.60 0.29 -12.51
CA LYS A 184 -2.81 -0.38 -13.00
C LYS A 184 -2.68 -0.84 -14.45
N GLU A 185 -2.07 -0.02 -15.32
CA GLU A 185 -1.80 -0.39 -16.71
C GLU A 185 -0.88 -1.61 -16.77
N LEU A 186 0.23 -1.60 -16.02
CA LEU A 186 1.17 -2.72 -15.97
C LEU A 186 0.53 -4.01 -15.44
N ALA A 187 -0.32 -3.91 -14.42
CA ALA A 187 -1.09 -5.04 -13.93
C ALA A 187 -2.10 -5.55 -14.98
N ALA A 188 -2.79 -4.64 -15.68
CA ALA A 188 -3.72 -5.01 -16.76
C ALA A 188 -3.02 -5.68 -17.96
N GLU A 189 -1.71 -5.42 -18.17
CA GLU A 189 -0.86 -6.15 -19.11
C GLU A 189 -0.54 -7.58 -18.66
N GLY A 190 -0.92 -7.97 -17.45
CA GLY A 190 -0.68 -9.29 -16.86
C GLY A 190 0.56 -9.35 -15.97
N ARG A 191 1.25 -8.24 -15.72
CA ARG A 191 2.43 -8.20 -14.85
C ARG A 191 2.04 -8.31 -13.38
N THR A 192 2.96 -8.81 -12.58
CA THR A 192 2.85 -8.82 -11.12
C THR A 192 3.34 -7.48 -10.57
N VAL A 193 2.51 -6.78 -9.84
CA VAL A 193 2.86 -5.48 -9.24
C VAL A 193 2.74 -5.57 -7.72
N PHE A 194 3.87 -5.47 -7.03
CA PHE A 194 3.96 -5.52 -5.57
C PHE A 194 4.48 -4.19 -5.04
N VAL A 195 3.62 -3.47 -4.31
CA VAL A 195 3.86 -2.07 -3.92
C VAL A 195 3.67 -1.90 -2.43
N SER A 196 4.68 -1.35 -1.74
CA SER A 196 4.47 -0.89 -0.36
C SER A 196 3.94 0.55 -0.34
N SER A 197 3.13 0.85 0.68
CA SER A 197 2.75 2.20 1.02
C SER A 197 2.42 2.31 2.51
N HIS A 198 2.60 3.52 3.04
CA HIS A 198 2.04 3.92 4.34
C HIS A 198 0.83 4.85 4.17
N VAL A 199 0.51 5.27 2.94
CA VAL A 199 -0.65 6.12 2.61
C VAL A 199 -1.81 5.22 2.17
N MET A 200 -2.76 5.00 3.09
CA MET A 200 -3.85 4.05 2.91
C MET A 200 -4.84 4.48 1.82
N SER A 201 -5.17 5.76 1.77
CA SER A 201 -6.09 6.33 0.76
C SER A 201 -5.57 6.10 -0.67
N GLU A 202 -4.26 6.23 -0.89
CA GLU A 202 -3.66 5.94 -2.19
C GLU A 202 -3.74 4.45 -2.54
N MET A 203 -3.53 3.60 -1.53
CA MET A 203 -3.57 2.16 -1.73
C MET A 203 -4.99 1.66 -2.01
N ALA A 204 -6.01 2.21 -1.34
CA ALA A 204 -7.42 1.92 -1.63
C ALA A 204 -7.81 2.20 -3.09
N LEU A 205 -7.20 3.24 -3.70
CA LEU A 205 -7.44 3.61 -5.09
C LEU A 205 -6.58 2.84 -6.10
N THR A 206 -5.53 2.16 -5.64
CA THR A 206 -4.51 1.56 -6.51
C THR A 206 -4.54 0.03 -6.50
N ALA A 207 -4.59 -0.57 -5.31
CA ALA A 207 -4.50 -2.02 -5.13
C ALA A 207 -5.86 -2.72 -5.35
N GLU A 208 -5.79 -3.97 -5.74
CA GLU A 208 -6.92 -4.92 -5.78
C GLU A 208 -6.82 -5.93 -4.64
N HIS A 209 -5.62 -6.20 -4.14
CA HIS A 209 -5.32 -7.13 -3.06
C HIS A 209 -4.38 -6.50 -2.04
N LEU A 210 -4.55 -6.84 -0.76
CA LEU A 210 -3.76 -6.31 0.34
C LEU A 210 -3.09 -7.45 1.12
N ILE A 211 -1.80 -7.24 1.39
CA ILE A 211 -1.05 -8.00 2.38
C ILE A 211 -0.68 -7.01 3.49
N VAL A 212 -1.27 -7.17 4.66
CA VAL A 212 -1.07 -6.27 5.81
C VAL A 212 -0.16 -6.94 6.82
N ILE A 213 0.88 -6.23 7.24
CA ILE A 213 1.83 -6.74 8.24
C ILE A 213 1.98 -5.78 9.43
N GLY A 214 2.18 -6.36 10.63
CA GLY A 214 2.53 -5.65 11.85
C GLY A 214 3.61 -6.40 12.62
N ARG A 215 4.61 -5.71 13.15
CA ARG A 215 5.74 -6.30 13.90
C ARG A 215 6.35 -7.54 13.26
N GLY A 216 6.48 -7.53 11.94
CA GLY A 216 7.05 -8.62 11.15
C GLY A 216 6.10 -9.78 10.87
N ARG A 217 4.85 -9.75 11.32
CA ARG A 217 3.84 -10.81 11.16
C ARG A 217 2.76 -10.44 10.18
N LEU A 218 2.19 -11.43 9.52
CA LEU A 218 1.02 -11.28 8.66
C LEU A 218 -0.22 -11.03 9.53
N ILE A 219 -0.95 -9.97 9.21
CA ILE A 219 -2.21 -9.59 9.87
C ILE A 219 -3.38 -9.91 8.96
N ALA A 220 -3.29 -9.56 7.66
CA ALA A 220 -4.33 -9.83 6.68
C ALA A 220 -3.73 -10.10 5.29
N ASP A 221 -4.38 -10.97 4.51
CA ASP A 221 -4.02 -11.33 3.12
C ASP A 221 -5.32 -11.56 2.36
N LEU A 222 -5.90 -10.48 1.77
CA LEU A 222 -7.23 -10.52 1.16
C LEU A 222 -7.48 -9.36 0.18
N GLY A 223 -8.57 -9.42 -0.57
CA GLY A 223 -8.98 -8.35 -1.49
C GLY A 223 -9.33 -7.05 -0.76
N VAL A 224 -9.09 -5.90 -1.41
CA VAL A 224 -9.41 -4.56 -0.84
C VAL A 224 -10.88 -4.47 -0.42
N ASP A 225 -11.80 -4.92 -1.28
CA ASP A 225 -13.25 -4.87 -0.98
C ASP A 225 -13.63 -5.75 0.22
N GLU A 226 -12.95 -6.88 0.41
CA GLU A 226 -13.17 -7.77 1.54
C GLU A 226 -12.63 -7.15 2.82
N PHE A 227 -11.44 -6.53 2.76
CA PHE A 227 -10.84 -5.82 3.87
C PHE A 227 -11.74 -4.68 4.36
N LEU A 228 -12.25 -3.85 3.45
CA LEU A 228 -13.16 -2.75 3.76
C LEU A 228 -14.48 -3.23 4.37
N ARG A 229 -15.06 -4.32 3.84
CA ARG A 229 -16.28 -4.91 4.40
C ARG A 229 -16.08 -5.53 5.78
N GLY A 230 -14.93 -6.15 6.01
CA GLY A 230 -14.59 -6.76 7.31
C GLY A 230 -14.39 -5.75 8.42
N ALA A 231 -13.85 -4.57 8.10
CA ALA A 231 -13.63 -3.48 9.04
C ALA A 231 -14.84 -2.53 9.18
N SER A 232 -15.76 -2.56 8.22
CA SER A 232 -16.97 -1.73 8.27
C SER A 232 -17.82 -2.17 9.46
N LYS A 233 -17.68 -1.46 10.59
CA LYS A 233 -18.78 -1.37 11.54
C LYS A 233 -19.98 -0.93 10.71
N LYS A 234 -21.12 -1.63 10.82
CA LYS A 234 -22.36 -1.23 10.16
C LYS A 234 -22.61 0.25 10.50
N ALA A 235 -22.20 1.14 9.62
CA ALA A 235 -22.32 2.58 9.81
C ALA A 235 -23.15 3.14 8.68
N VAL A 236 -24.07 4.03 9.02
CA VAL A 236 -25.00 4.63 8.07
C VAL A 236 -25.05 6.13 8.32
N LEU A 237 -24.85 6.92 7.27
CA LEU A 237 -25.16 8.33 7.27
C LEU A 237 -26.64 8.49 6.95
N VAL A 238 -27.38 9.19 7.82
CA VAL A 238 -28.80 9.44 7.60
C VAL A 238 -29.15 10.90 7.84
N ARG A 239 -29.94 11.48 6.94
CA ARG A 239 -30.50 12.82 7.10
C ARG A 239 -32.00 12.73 7.20
N SER A 240 -32.55 13.41 8.21
CA SER A 240 -34.01 13.50 8.44
C SER A 240 -34.35 14.87 8.98
N PRO A 241 -35.46 15.48 8.56
CA PRO A 241 -35.99 16.67 9.21
C PRO A 241 -36.44 16.40 10.64
N GLN A 242 -36.60 15.14 10.99
CA GLN A 242 -36.99 14.64 12.33
C GLN A 242 -35.81 13.91 13.01
N ALA A 243 -34.59 14.46 12.91
CA ALA A 243 -33.34 13.81 13.37
C ALA A 243 -33.40 13.38 14.85
N ALA A 244 -34.01 14.20 15.75
CA ALA A 244 -34.14 13.83 17.15
C ALA A 244 -35.04 12.58 17.36
N ALA A 245 -36.19 12.54 16.69
CA ALA A 245 -37.12 11.42 16.75
C ALA A 245 -36.48 10.12 16.14
N LEU A 246 -35.71 10.31 15.06
CA LEU A 246 -34.98 9.20 14.44
C LEU A 246 -33.89 8.68 15.38
N ARG A 247 -33.11 9.55 16.02
CA ARG A 247 -32.11 9.14 17.01
C ARG A 247 -32.72 8.29 18.12
N ASP A 248 -33.83 8.76 18.72
CA ASP A 248 -34.54 8.03 19.77
C ASP A 248 -35.08 6.69 19.29
N ALA A 249 -35.42 6.63 17.98
CA ALA A 249 -35.90 5.43 17.33
C ALA A 249 -34.83 4.35 17.16
N LEU A 250 -33.57 4.76 17.04
CA LEU A 250 -32.45 3.88 16.69
C LEU A 250 -31.59 3.46 17.90
N LEU A 251 -31.80 4.10 19.08
CA LEU A 251 -31.04 3.74 20.29
C LEU A 251 -31.27 2.28 20.68
N GLY A 252 -30.16 1.56 20.89
CA GLY A 252 -30.16 0.15 21.30
C GLY A 252 -28.81 -0.23 21.98
N PRO A 253 -28.68 -1.44 22.53
CA PRO A 253 -27.52 -1.86 23.31
C PRO A 253 -26.18 -1.74 22.57
N ASP A 254 -26.17 -1.99 21.25
CA ASP A 254 -24.97 -1.99 20.41
C ASP A 254 -25.04 -0.92 19.31
N VAL A 255 -25.87 0.12 19.49
CA VAL A 255 -26.10 1.18 18.51
C VAL A 255 -25.58 2.51 19.03
N THR A 256 -24.69 3.14 18.29
CA THR A 256 -24.21 4.48 18.56
C THR A 256 -24.79 5.44 17.50
N VAL A 257 -25.38 6.57 17.94
CA VAL A 257 -25.90 7.60 17.06
C VAL A 257 -25.26 8.93 17.43
N GLU A 258 -24.44 9.44 16.52
CA GLU A 258 -23.72 10.71 16.66
C GLU A 258 -24.27 11.73 15.67
N ALA A 259 -24.44 12.98 16.10
CA ALA A 259 -24.84 14.07 15.22
C ALA A 259 -23.58 14.69 14.60
N ALA A 260 -23.60 14.84 13.26
CA ALA A 260 -22.59 15.60 12.54
C ALA A 260 -22.92 17.09 12.54
N ASP A 261 -21.90 17.94 12.31
CA ASP A 261 -22.02 19.42 12.29
C ASP A 261 -23.02 19.94 11.27
N ASP A 262 -23.29 19.17 10.23
CA ASP A 262 -24.21 19.48 9.13
C ASP A 262 -25.65 18.94 9.34
N GLY A 263 -25.95 18.46 10.54
CA GLY A 263 -27.26 17.95 10.93
C GLY A 263 -27.58 16.52 10.45
N ALA A 264 -26.62 15.82 9.85
CA ALA A 264 -26.72 14.39 9.59
C ALA A 264 -26.53 13.58 10.89
N LEU A 265 -27.04 12.35 10.90
CA LEU A 265 -26.75 11.37 11.96
C LEU A 265 -25.82 10.28 11.41
N HIS A 266 -24.74 10.02 12.11
CA HIS A 266 -23.91 8.84 11.92
C HIS A 266 -24.41 7.74 12.87
N VAL A 267 -24.94 6.69 12.28
CA VAL A 267 -25.50 5.55 13.01
C VAL A 267 -24.54 4.37 12.87
N ALA A 268 -23.96 3.90 13.97
CA ALA A 268 -23.14 2.70 13.98
C ALA A 268 -23.87 1.56 14.70
N GLY A 269 -23.67 0.33 14.21
CA GLY A 269 -24.32 -0.88 14.74
C GLY A 269 -25.54 -1.37 13.97
N LEU A 270 -26.08 -0.56 13.04
CA LEU A 270 -27.23 -0.92 12.19
C LEU A 270 -26.86 -0.87 10.71
N THR A 271 -27.57 -1.67 9.90
CA THR A 271 -27.50 -1.56 8.44
C THR A 271 -28.47 -0.49 7.94
N ALA A 272 -28.28 -0.04 6.69
CA ALA A 272 -29.19 0.93 6.07
C ALA A 272 -30.63 0.42 6.01
N GLU A 273 -30.81 -0.88 5.76
CA GLU A 273 -32.13 -1.54 5.75
C GLU A 273 -32.78 -1.44 7.14
N GLN A 274 -32.03 -1.75 8.21
CA GLN A 274 -32.56 -1.68 9.58
C GLN A 274 -32.91 -0.25 9.99
N VAL A 275 -32.09 0.73 9.60
CA VAL A 275 -32.39 2.16 9.83
C VAL A 275 -33.63 2.59 9.05
N GLY A 276 -33.74 2.16 7.78
CA GLY A 276 -34.91 2.45 6.93
C GLY A 276 -36.20 1.87 7.50
N GLU A 277 -36.19 0.61 7.94
CA GLU A 277 -37.31 -0.06 8.57
C GLU A 277 -37.74 0.62 9.88
N ALA A 278 -36.78 0.99 10.73
CA ALA A 278 -37.06 1.69 11.98
C ALA A 278 -37.67 3.08 11.75
N ALA A 279 -37.21 3.81 10.74
CA ALA A 279 -37.76 5.07 10.33
C ALA A 279 -39.19 4.94 9.78
N ALA A 280 -39.41 3.96 8.88
CA ALA A 280 -40.71 3.68 8.29
C ALA A 280 -41.76 3.29 9.35
N ALA A 281 -41.39 2.43 10.31
CA ALA A 281 -42.27 2.02 11.40
C ALA A 281 -42.79 3.20 12.27
N ARG A 282 -42.10 4.33 12.27
CA ARG A 282 -42.47 5.55 13.01
C ARG A 282 -42.91 6.73 12.12
N GLY A 283 -43.04 6.49 10.82
CA GLY A 283 -43.44 7.52 9.86
C GLY A 283 -42.42 8.66 9.73
N ILE A 284 -41.12 8.37 9.99
CA ILE A 284 -40.04 9.36 9.90
C ILE A 284 -39.56 9.45 8.45
N VAL A 285 -39.54 10.68 7.92
CA VAL A 285 -39.05 10.92 6.56
C VAL A 285 -37.51 10.94 6.54
N LEU A 286 -36.93 10.22 5.58
CA LEU A 286 -35.49 10.23 5.33
C LEU A 286 -35.21 11.02 4.04
N HIS A 287 -34.26 11.96 4.13
CA HIS A 287 -33.76 12.72 2.97
C HIS A 287 -32.49 12.04 2.40
N GLU A 288 -31.76 11.32 3.23
CA GLU A 288 -30.57 10.56 2.84
C GLU A 288 -30.45 9.33 3.73
N LEU A 289 -30.03 8.21 3.13
CA LEU A 289 -29.73 6.96 3.81
C LEU A 289 -28.59 6.27 3.06
N THR A 290 -27.36 6.55 3.49
CA THR A 290 -26.15 6.12 2.79
C THR A 290 -25.31 5.21 3.68
N PRO A 291 -25.12 3.92 3.30
CA PRO A 291 -24.17 3.06 4.00
C PRO A 291 -22.77 3.68 3.96
N GLN A 292 -22.13 3.79 5.10
CA GLN A 292 -20.76 4.25 5.22
C GLN A 292 -19.83 3.03 5.24
N LEU A 293 -19.01 2.91 4.24
CA LEU A 293 -17.89 1.97 4.28
C LEU A 293 -16.77 2.60 5.10
N ALA A 294 -16.14 1.81 5.98
CA ALA A 294 -14.93 2.26 6.63
C ALA A 294 -13.90 2.67 5.58
N SER A 295 -13.18 3.75 5.83
CA SER A 295 -12.01 4.05 5.03
C SER A 295 -10.94 2.97 5.21
N LEU A 296 -10.05 2.80 4.24
CA LEU A 296 -8.95 1.86 4.38
C LEU A 296 -8.07 2.20 5.61
N GLU A 297 -8.00 3.49 5.97
CA GLU A 297 -7.30 3.98 7.16
C GLU A 297 -7.94 3.50 8.44
N GLU A 298 -9.27 3.65 8.58
CA GLU A 298 -10.01 3.15 9.75
C GLU A 298 -9.91 1.64 9.87
N ALA A 299 -10.10 0.93 8.76
CA ALA A 299 -9.96 -0.51 8.67
C ALA A 299 -8.56 -0.99 9.13
N PHE A 300 -7.52 -0.31 8.64
CA PHE A 300 -6.14 -0.60 8.98
C PHE A 300 -5.85 -0.32 10.45
N MET A 301 -6.29 0.82 10.97
CA MET A 301 -6.09 1.20 12.38
C MET A 301 -6.78 0.22 13.34
N ASP A 302 -7.99 -0.24 13.02
CA ASP A 302 -8.70 -1.22 13.82
C ASP A 302 -7.95 -2.56 13.88
N VAL A 303 -7.42 -3.03 12.74
CA VAL A 303 -6.72 -4.32 12.62
C VAL A 303 -5.30 -4.25 13.21
N THR A 304 -4.62 -3.08 13.14
CA THR A 304 -3.23 -2.91 13.59
C THR A 304 -3.09 -2.26 14.97
N ARG A 305 -4.18 -1.94 15.65
CA ARG A 305 -4.18 -1.21 16.93
C ARG A 305 -3.28 -1.84 18.00
N SER A 306 -3.14 -3.16 18.02
CA SER A 306 -2.26 -3.91 18.95
C SER A 306 -0.81 -4.02 18.47
N ASP A 307 -0.51 -3.66 17.22
CA ASP A 307 0.74 -4.00 16.52
C ASP A 307 1.62 -2.78 16.20
N VAL A 308 1.29 -1.59 16.69
CA VAL A 308 2.10 -0.38 16.51
C VAL A 308 3.30 -0.41 17.46
N GLU A 309 4.52 -0.34 16.93
CA GLU A 309 5.79 -0.38 17.71
C GLU A 309 6.02 0.92 18.52
N PHE A 310 5.49 2.06 18.04
CA PHE A 310 5.63 3.37 18.66
C PHE A 310 4.25 4.02 18.82
N GLN A 311 3.69 3.95 20.02
CA GLN A 311 2.54 4.78 20.39
C GLN A 311 3.06 6.14 20.86
N ALA A 312 2.60 7.23 20.26
CA ALA A 312 2.78 8.57 20.83
C ALA A 312 2.02 8.62 22.15
N VAL A 313 2.74 8.80 23.25
CA VAL A 313 2.11 9.08 24.56
C VAL A 313 1.42 10.44 24.43
N GLY A 314 0.11 10.46 24.58
CA GLY A 314 -0.68 11.70 24.53
C GLY A 314 -0.17 12.69 25.58
N LEU A 315 -0.10 13.97 25.22
CA LEU A 315 0.34 15.10 26.07
C LEU A 315 -0.54 15.32 27.31
N GLY A 316 -1.36 14.34 27.74
CA GLY A 316 -2.31 14.43 28.85
C GLY A 316 -1.94 13.66 30.13
N ASP A 317 -0.97 12.74 30.09
CA ASP A 317 -0.59 11.93 31.26
C ASP A 317 0.82 12.30 31.77
N SER A 318 0.96 13.51 32.27
CA SER A 318 2.05 13.82 33.21
C SER A 318 1.65 13.29 34.57
N PRO A 319 2.46 12.44 35.24
CA PRO A 319 2.23 12.07 36.61
C PRO A 319 2.31 13.36 37.47
N ARG A 320 1.26 13.65 38.23
CA ARG A 320 1.32 14.68 39.27
C ARG A 320 2.39 14.25 40.27
N GLU A 321 3.44 15.03 40.40
CA GLU A 321 4.38 14.91 41.51
C GLU A 321 3.61 15.05 42.83
N PRO A 322 3.90 14.21 43.83
CA PRO A 322 3.28 14.39 45.16
C PRO A 322 3.84 15.68 45.79
N GLU A 323 2.96 16.61 46.14
CA GLU A 323 3.29 17.75 47.01
C GLU A 323 3.93 17.23 48.29
N GLU A 324 5.23 17.45 48.47
CA GLU A 324 5.90 17.34 49.75
C GLU A 324 5.33 18.42 50.69
N ALA A 325 4.58 17.97 51.68
CA ALA A 325 4.15 18.77 52.81
C ALA A 325 5.38 19.20 53.61
N LEU A 326 5.72 20.48 53.56
CA LEU A 326 6.62 21.13 54.50
C LEU A 326 5.88 21.27 55.85
N ALA A 327 6.36 20.54 56.84
CA ALA A 327 6.17 20.83 58.28
C ALA A 327 7.53 21.13 58.91
#